data_5d73ed7f6c3c57f82bb6a06ec8844892
#
_entry.id   5d73ed7f6c3c57f82bb6a06ec8844892
#
_cell.length_a   1.000
_cell.length_b   1.000
_cell.length_c   1.000
_cell.angle_alpha   90.00
_cell.angle_beta   90.00
_cell.angle_gamma   90.00
#
_symmetry.space_group_name_H-M   'P 1'
#
loop_
_entity.id
_entity.type
_entity.pdbx_description
1 polymer ?
#
loop_
_entity_poly.entity_id
_entity_poly.type
_entity_poly.pdbx_seq_one_letter_code
_entity_poly.pdbx_strand_id
1 'polypeptide(L)'
;MMQLVGFSHPCSRRDLAGICRWAGLSENGRSQSGLTNRAVGRLVTLAARQGPGNRYHHAGHFAHVVMAAGLLAASARLHGRDRDLLVVAALIHDLNHLGRRSSKRLFYQELQSATAARRIIIGTGADARLAARVEQLLLATALTEDTLRVAILASDPLARLLADADIFASVSYRRDIALGLTRHLKLEQRIPGKPDDLLRHFAARVGKTGLHSGAGRRLLASAVASRQAALNSVAVNSRGETVS
;
A
#
# COMPACT_ATOMS: atom_id res chain seq x y z
N MET A 1 11.50 -2.88 16.35
CA MET A 1 10.35 -2.08 15.95
C MET A 1 10.85 -0.99 15.01
N MET A 2 10.66 -1.12 13.69
CA MET A 2 11.08 -0.10 12.73
C MET A 2 10.26 1.15 13.00
N GLN A 3 10.92 2.27 13.36
CA GLN A 3 10.24 3.56 13.36
C GLN A 3 9.74 3.82 11.95
N LEU A 4 8.43 3.96 11.81
CA LEU A 4 7.79 4.38 10.56
C LEU A 4 8.44 5.70 10.14
N VAL A 5 9.22 5.66 9.07
CA VAL A 5 9.85 6.86 8.50
C VAL A 5 8.73 7.83 8.17
N GLY A 6 8.71 8.96 8.86
CA GLY A 6 7.72 10.00 8.60
C GLY A 6 7.79 10.45 7.15
N PHE A 7 6.68 10.82 6.55
CA PHE A 7 6.57 11.34 5.17
C PHE A 7 7.42 12.59 4.89
N SER A 8 8.09 13.13 5.88
CA SER A 8 8.90 14.36 5.79
C SER A 8 10.22 14.18 5.04
N HIS A 9 10.68 12.95 4.80
CA HIS A 9 11.91 12.69 4.07
C HIS A 9 11.63 11.89 2.79
N PRO A 10 12.26 12.26 1.65
CA PRO A 10 12.16 11.49 0.43
C PRO A 10 12.68 10.06 0.68
N CYS A 11 11.85 9.06 0.40
CA CYS A 11 12.23 7.66 0.50
C CYS A 11 13.28 7.35 -0.57
N SER A 12 14.50 7.05 -0.15
CA SER A 12 15.56 6.71 -1.08
C SER A 12 15.39 5.28 -1.65
N ARG A 13 16.12 4.98 -2.74
CA ARG A 13 16.19 3.61 -3.26
C ARG A 13 16.67 2.61 -2.18
N ARG A 14 17.62 3.01 -1.33
CA ARG A 14 18.15 2.17 -0.25
C ARG A 14 17.10 1.88 0.80
N ASP A 15 16.29 2.87 1.18
CA ASP A 15 15.21 2.71 2.15
C ASP A 15 14.14 1.77 1.60
N LEU A 16 13.71 1.99 0.35
CA LEU A 16 12.71 1.15 -0.31
C LEU A 16 13.18 -0.30 -0.45
N ALA A 17 14.45 -0.51 -0.84
CA ALA A 17 15.06 -1.83 -0.88
C ALA A 17 15.12 -2.51 0.50
N GLY A 18 15.41 -1.74 1.56
CA GLY A 18 15.38 -2.20 2.95
C GLY A 18 13.98 -2.65 3.37
N ILE A 19 12.97 -1.89 3.02
CA ILE A 19 11.56 -2.21 3.30
C ILE A 19 11.11 -3.45 2.53
N CYS A 20 11.49 -3.58 1.25
CA CYS A 20 11.21 -4.77 0.45
C CYS A 20 11.84 -6.03 1.10
N ARG A 21 13.09 -5.95 1.56
CA ARG A 21 13.75 -7.08 2.25
C ARG A 21 13.03 -7.43 3.55
N TRP A 22 12.65 -6.44 4.35
CA TRP A 22 11.85 -6.68 5.56
C TRP A 22 10.52 -7.37 5.24
N ALA A 23 9.84 -6.98 4.17
CA ALA A 23 8.61 -7.62 3.69
C ALA A 23 8.84 -9.01 3.08
N GLY A 24 10.10 -9.45 2.94
CA GLY A 24 10.50 -10.77 2.46
C GLY A 24 10.95 -10.83 1.00
N LEU A 25 10.98 -9.70 0.29
CA LEU A 25 11.47 -9.61 -1.08
C LEU A 25 12.94 -9.17 -1.08
N SER A 26 13.85 -10.04 -1.53
CA SER A 26 15.29 -9.77 -1.57
C SER A 26 15.81 -9.55 -2.99
N GLU A 27 16.60 -8.50 -3.17
CA GLU A 27 17.35 -8.27 -4.42
C GLU A 27 18.53 -9.24 -4.57
N ASN A 28 19.01 -9.82 -3.45
CA ASN A 28 20.20 -10.67 -3.40
C ASN A 28 19.88 -12.15 -3.17
N GLY A 29 18.61 -12.50 -2.92
CA GLY A 29 18.11 -13.85 -2.72
C GLY A 29 17.34 -14.35 -3.94
N ARG A 30 17.13 -15.67 -4.06
CA ARG A 30 16.20 -16.18 -5.07
C ARG A 30 14.78 -15.76 -4.69
N SER A 31 14.21 -14.84 -5.45
CA SER A 31 12.78 -14.56 -5.35
C SER A 31 12.00 -15.81 -5.76
N GLN A 32 11.06 -16.23 -4.93
CA GLN A 32 10.17 -17.35 -5.25
C GLN A 32 9.03 -16.93 -6.18
N SER A 33 8.90 -15.63 -6.47
CA SER A 33 7.92 -15.11 -7.42
C SER A 33 8.18 -15.54 -8.87
N GLY A 34 9.39 -15.97 -9.18
CA GLY A 34 9.85 -16.20 -10.55
C GLY A 34 10.54 -14.99 -11.19
N LEU A 35 10.66 -13.87 -10.45
CA LEU A 35 11.49 -12.74 -10.86
C LEU A 35 12.96 -12.99 -10.52
N THR A 36 13.85 -12.59 -11.42
CA THR A 36 15.30 -12.57 -11.14
C THR A 36 15.63 -11.43 -10.18
N ASN A 37 16.74 -11.53 -9.44
CA ASN A 37 17.23 -10.46 -8.58
C ASN A 37 17.45 -9.14 -9.35
N ARG A 38 17.90 -9.24 -10.61
CA ARG A 38 18.04 -8.09 -11.50
C ARG A 38 16.69 -7.42 -11.79
N ALA A 39 15.64 -8.22 -11.98
CA ALA A 39 14.29 -7.72 -12.18
C ALA A 39 13.79 -6.98 -10.94
N VAL A 40 13.93 -7.59 -9.75
CA VAL A 40 13.55 -6.96 -8.47
C VAL A 40 14.31 -5.66 -8.26
N GLY A 41 15.64 -5.64 -8.43
CA GLY A 41 16.44 -4.43 -8.29
C GLY A 41 16.05 -3.31 -9.27
N ARG A 42 15.65 -3.67 -10.50
CA ARG A 42 15.13 -2.72 -11.48
C ARG A 42 13.78 -2.13 -11.04
N LEU A 43 12.86 -2.96 -10.55
CA LEU A 43 11.55 -2.51 -10.06
C LEU A 43 11.70 -1.57 -8.86
N VAL A 44 12.56 -1.89 -7.88
CA VAL A 44 12.88 -1.02 -6.75
C VAL A 44 13.45 0.32 -7.24
N THR A 45 14.34 0.31 -8.23
CA THR A 45 14.93 1.53 -8.79
C THR A 45 13.86 2.40 -9.48
N LEU A 46 12.96 1.79 -10.24
CA LEU A 46 11.87 2.49 -10.91
C LEU A 46 10.88 3.09 -9.91
N ALA A 47 10.48 2.31 -8.91
CA ALA A 47 9.60 2.78 -7.84
C ALA A 47 10.22 3.93 -7.04
N ALA A 48 11.53 3.87 -6.73
CA ALA A 48 12.23 4.93 -6.03
C ALA A 48 12.35 6.25 -6.84
N ARG A 49 12.26 6.15 -8.16
CA ARG A 49 12.28 7.33 -9.07
C ARG A 49 10.88 7.81 -9.45
N GLN A 50 9.85 7.08 -9.02
CA GLN A 50 8.47 7.39 -9.38
C GLN A 50 8.05 8.74 -8.82
N GLY A 51 7.44 9.53 -9.70
CA GLY A 51 6.69 10.73 -9.36
C GLY A 51 7.43 11.78 -8.53
N PRO A 52 8.67 12.23 -8.89
CA PRO A 52 9.37 13.24 -8.09
C PRO A 52 8.56 14.54 -7.95
N GLY A 53 7.58 14.78 -8.82
CA GLY A 53 6.61 15.87 -8.73
C GLY A 53 5.29 15.51 -8.06
N ASN A 54 5.03 14.24 -7.79
CA ASN A 54 3.80 13.79 -7.15
C ASN A 54 3.90 13.99 -5.62
N ARG A 55 2.84 14.48 -5.02
CA ARG A 55 2.81 14.71 -3.57
C ARG A 55 2.44 13.45 -2.79
N TYR A 56 1.65 12.56 -3.38
CA TYR A 56 1.19 11.32 -2.76
C TYR A 56 1.75 10.07 -3.47
N HIS A 57 1.57 9.94 -4.80
CA HIS A 57 1.99 8.77 -5.57
C HIS A 57 3.50 8.82 -5.88
N HIS A 58 4.33 8.67 -4.85
CA HIS A 58 5.79 8.67 -4.91
C HIS A 58 6.40 7.52 -4.09
N ALA A 59 7.71 7.38 -4.08
CA ALA A 59 8.43 6.29 -3.39
C ALA A 59 8.03 6.10 -1.92
N GLY A 60 7.68 7.17 -1.19
CA GLY A 60 7.19 7.09 0.19
C GLY A 60 5.84 6.36 0.30
N HIS A 61 4.89 6.62 -0.61
CA HIS A 61 3.63 5.88 -0.67
C HIS A 61 3.89 4.39 -0.94
N PHE A 62 4.72 4.07 -1.93
CA PHE A 62 5.09 2.68 -2.22
C PHE A 62 5.70 1.97 -1.01
N ALA A 63 6.58 2.66 -0.27
CA ALA A 63 7.16 2.13 0.96
C ALA A 63 6.07 1.75 1.98
N HIS A 64 5.07 2.60 2.18
CA HIS A 64 3.95 2.32 3.08
C HIS A 64 3.10 1.13 2.61
N VAL A 65 2.81 1.06 1.32
CA VAL A 65 2.03 -0.06 0.77
C VAL A 65 2.81 -1.38 0.84
N VAL A 66 4.12 -1.37 0.58
CA VAL A 66 4.99 -2.55 0.78
C VAL A 66 5.04 -2.98 2.24
N MET A 67 5.13 -2.04 3.18
CA MET A 67 5.07 -2.36 4.62
C MET A 67 3.72 -2.98 5.00
N ALA A 68 2.63 -2.41 4.54
CA ALA A 68 1.29 -2.94 4.77
C ALA A 68 1.14 -4.34 4.16
N ALA A 69 1.63 -4.55 2.94
CA ALA A 69 1.64 -5.86 2.28
C ALA A 69 2.43 -6.91 3.08
N GLY A 70 3.59 -6.54 3.64
CA GLY A 70 4.39 -7.42 4.51
C GLY A 70 3.64 -7.81 5.78
N LEU A 71 2.98 -6.86 6.46
CA LEU A 71 2.15 -7.12 7.65
C LEU A 71 0.95 -8.03 7.31
N LEU A 72 0.27 -7.74 6.20
CA LEU A 72 -0.88 -8.52 5.73
C LEU A 72 -0.46 -9.93 5.33
N ALA A 73 0.68 -10.10 4.65
CA ALA A 73 1.24 -11.38 4.31
C ALA A 73 1.53 -12.22 5.57
N ALA A 74 2.15 -11.62 6.58
CA ALA A 74 2.41 -12.29 7.87
C ALA A 74 1.10 -12.69 8.57
N SER A 75 0.11 -11.78 8.64
CA SER A 75 -1.21 -12.06 9.22
C SER A 75 -2.00 -13.14 8.45
N ALA A 76 -1.83 -13.21 7.14
CA ALA A 76 -2.42 -14.24 6.28
C ALA A 76 -1.60 -15.54 6.23
N ARG A 77 -0.43 -15.58 6.88
CA ARG A 77 0.53 -16.70 6.83
C ARG A 77 0.97 -17.03 5.40
N LEU A 78 1.12 -16.00 4.56
CA LEU A 78 1.63 -16.20 3.21
C LEU A 78 3.14 -16.48 3.24
N HIS A 79 3.54 -17.42 2.42
CA HIS A 79 4.94 -17.81 2.25
C HIS A 79 5.30 -17.93 0.76
N GLY A 80 6.59 -17.94 0.48
CA GLY A 80 7.11 -18.27 -0.83
C GLY A 80 6.59 -17.32 -1.91
N ARG A 81 6.12 -17.91 -3.00
CA ARG A 81 5.71 -17.23 -4.23
C ARG A 81 4.61 -16.19 -4.00
N ASP A 82 3.61 -16.52 -3.22
CA ASP A 82 2.45 -15.62 -3.03
C ASP A 82 2.83 -14.38 -2.23
N ARG A 83 3.69 -14.53 -1.20
CA ARG A 83 4.24 -13.38 -0.47
C ARG A 83 5.05 -12.48 -1.39
N ASP A 84 5.97 -13.06 -2.18
CA ASP A 84 6.82 -12.30 -3.09
C ASP A 84 5.98 -11.57 -4.15
N LEU A 85 4.95 -12.22 -4.70
CA LEU A 85 4.02 -11.59 -5.66
C LEU A 85 3.28 -10.41 -5.05
N LEU A 86 2.77 -10.57 -3.82
CA LEU A 86 2.07 -9.49 -3.11
C LEU A 86 3.00 -8.29 -2.89
N VAL A 87 4.24 -8.52 -2.46
CA VAL A 87 5.21 -7.45 -2.20
C VAL A 87 5.65 -6.78 -3.51
N VAL A 88 5.86 -7.55 -4.58
CA VAL A 88 6.16 -6.98 -5.91
C VAL A 88 5.00 -6.12 -6.41
N ALA A 89 3.78 -6.62 -6.32
CA ALA A 89 2.61 -5.87 -6.73
C ALA A 89 2.45 -4.58 -5.91
N ALA A 90 2.64 -4.63 -4.60
CA ALA A 90 2.62 -3.46 -3.71
C ALA A 90 3.70 -2.43 -4.07
N LEU A 91 4.90 -2.89 -4.48
CA LEU A 91 6.01 -2.02 -4.87
C LEU A 91 5.70 -1.19 -6.13
N ILE A 92 4.87 -1.70 -7.03
CA ILE A 92 4.68 -1.11 -8.36
C ILE A 92 3.21 -0.81 -8.70
N HIS A 93 2.29 -0.86 -7.73
CA HIS A 93 0.85 -0.76 -7.97
C HIS A 93 0.46 0.56 -8.67
N ASP A 94 1.13 1.66 -8.34
CA ASP A 94 0.92 2.98 -8.92
C ASP A 94 2.08 3.45 -9.82
N LEU A 95 2.83 2.52 -10.39
CA LEU A 95 3.94 2.86 -11.28
C LEU A 95 3.43 3.64 -12.49
N ASN A 96 4.06 4.80 -12.78
CA ASN A 96 3.63 5.77 -13.80
C ASN A 96 2.29 6.48 -13.49
N HIS A 97 1.80 6.43 -12.26
CA HIS A 97 0.66 7.24 -11.87
C HIS A 97 0.98 8.74 -12.03
N LEU A 98 0.12 9.47 -12.74
CA LEU A 98 0.38 10.87 -13.10
C LEU A 98 0.04 11.88 -11.99
N GLY A 99 -0.41 11.44 -10.84
CA GLY A 99 -0.81 12.30 -9.73
C GLY A 99 -2.03 13.19 -10.02
N ARG A 100 -2.71 12.99 -11.13
CA ARG A 100 -3.85 13.81 -11.55
C ARG A 100 -5.14 13.02 -11.41
N ARG A 101 -6.19 13.67 -10.90
CA ARG A 101 -7.53 13.09 -10.96
C ARG A 101 -7.95 12.97 -12.43
N SER A 102 -8.12 11.74 -12.91
CA SER A 102 -8.67 11.51 -14.24
C SER A 102 -10.17 11.86 -14.21
N SER A 103 -10.56 12.88 -14.97
CA SER A 103 -11.97 13.28 -15.08
C SER A 103 -12.82 12.29 -15.88
N LYS A 104 -12.21 11.36 -16.61
CA LYS A 104 -12.91 10.58 -17.63
C LYS A 104 -13.10 9.10 -17.34
N ARG A 105 -12.23 8.44 -16.53
CA ARG A 105 -12.37 7.02 -16.14
C ARG A 105 -11.56 6.76 -14.89
N LEU A 106 -12.21 6.48 -13.78
CA LEU A 106 -11.57 6.16 -12.49
C LEU A 106 -10.63 4.94 -12.56
N PHE A 107 -10.77 4.08 -13.55
CA PHE A 107 -9.98 2.87 -13.77
C PHE A 107 -8.80 3.07 -14.74
N TYR A 108 -8.66 4.24 -15.35
CA TYR A 108 -7.69 4.44 -16.43
C TYR A 108 -6.24 4.48 -15.93
N GLN A 109 -6.01 5.05 -14.76
CA GLN A 109 -4.64 5.20 -14.21
C GLN A 109 -4.11 3.86 -13.74
N GLU A 110 -4.93 3.09 -13.07
CA GLU A 110 -4.60 1.74 -12.62
C GLU A 110 -4.34 0.80 -13.81
N LEU A 111 -5.13 0.91 -14.87
CA LEU A 111 -4.88 0.18 -16.11
C LEU A 111 -3.55 0.58 -16.77
N GLN A 112 -3.21 1.87 -16.76
CA GLN A 112 -1.91 2.34 -17.27
C GLN A 112 -0.76 1.81 -16.40
N SER A 113 -0.89 1.87 -15.07
CA SER A 113 0.11 1.35 -14.13
C SER A 113 0.29 -0.16 -14.33
N ALA A 114 -0.80 -0.91 -14.42
CA ALA A 114 -0.79 -2.35 -14.64
C ALA A 114 -0.13 -2.73 -15.98
N THR A 115 -0.49 -2.04 -17.07
CA THR A 115 0.11 -2.25 -18.40
C THR A 115 1.60 -1.91 -18.40
N ALA A 116 2.00 -0.81 -17.76
CA ALA A 116 3.40 -0.43 -17.65
C ALA A 116 4.20 -1.46 -16.85
N ALA A 117 3.67 -1.91 -15.71
CA ALA A 117 4.26 -2.95 -14.88
C ALA A 117 4.46 -4.25 -15.67
N ARG A 118 3.46 -4.71 -16.42
CA ARG A 118 3.56 -5.88 -17.29
C ARG A 118 4.71 -5.76 -18.29
N ARG A 119 4.79 -4.64 -19.01
CA ARG A 119 5.87 -4.41 -19.99
C ARG A 119 7.25 -4.43 -19.36
N ILE A 120 7.39 -3.81 -18.17
CA ILE A 120 8.66 -3.78 -17.44
C ILE A 120 9.05 -5.19 -17.00
N ILE A 121 8.13 -5.96 -16.44
CA ILE A 121 8.37 -7.34 -15.97
C ILE A 121 8.80 -8.22 -17.15
N ILE A 122 8.08 -8.18 -18.28
CA ILE A 122 8.47 -8.91 -19.50
C ILE A 122 9.86 -8.46 -19.98
N GLY A 123 10.13 -7.15 -20.00
CA GLY A 123 11.42 -6.59 -20.39
C GLY A 123 12.60 -6.94 -19.48
N THR A 124 12.35 -7.57 -18.32
CA THR A 124 13.38 -8.15 -17.45
C THR A 124 13.63 -9.63 -17.71
N GLY A 125 12.97 -10.22 -18.70
CA GLY A 125 13.07 -11.65 -19.05
C GLY A 125 12.20 -12.55 -18.19
N ALA A 126 11.24 -12.00 -17.43
CA ALA A 126 10.31 -12.80 -16.65
C ALA A 126 9.22 -13.43 -17.53
N ASP A 127 8.63 -14.53 -17.06
CA ASP A 127 7.53 -15.22 -17.72
C ASP A 127 6.32 -14.29 -17.94
N ALA A 128 5.72 -14.38 -19.13
CA ALA A 128 4.52 -13.62 -19.49
C ALA A 128 3.32 -13.92 -18.58
N ARG A 129 3.20 -15.15 -18.07
CA ARG A 129 2.15 -15.53 -17.10
C ARG A 129 2.33 -14.82 -15.76
N LEU A 130 3.58 -14.68 -15.31
CA LEU A 130 3.89 -13.91 -14.11
C LEU A 130 3.53 -12.43 -14.30
N ALA A 131 3.90 -11.85 -15.44
CA ALA A 131 3.60 -10.47 -15.76
C ALA A 131 2.08 -10.23 -15.83
N ALA A 132 1.31 -11.12 -16.45
CA ALA A 132 -0.14 -11.07 -16.48
C ALA A 132 -0.76 -11.21 -15.07
N ARG A 133 -0.19 -12.06 -14.22
CA ARG A 133 -0.64 -12.23 -12.83
C ARG A 133 -0.45 -10.95 -12.02
N VAL A 134 0.68 -10.27 -12.15
CA VAL A 134 0.93 -8.99 -11.49
C VAL A 134 -0.02 -7.92 -12.03
N GLU A 135 -0.19 -7.81 -13.36
CA GLU A 135 -1.16 -6.90 -13.97
C GLU A 135 -2.56 -7.07 -13.39
N GLN A 136 -3.05 -8.31 -13.26
CA GLN A 136 -4.35 -8.61 -12.64
C GLN A 136 -4.43 -8.13 -11.19
N LEU A 137 -3.39 -8.33 -10.39
CA LEU A 137 -3.36 -7.87 -9.00
C LEU A 137 -3.45 -6.35 -8.92
N LEU A 138 -2.74 -5.62 -9.80
CA LEU A 138 -2.74 -4.16 -9.79
C LEU A 138 -4.11 -3.57 -10.11
N LEU A 139 -4.91 -4.21 -10.94
CA LEU A 139 -6.28 -3.77 -11.23
C LEU A 139 -7.20 -3.81 -10.01
N ALA A 140 -6.85 -4.56 -8.97
CA ALA A 140 -7.63 -4.62 -7.74
C ALA A 140 -7.48 -3.38 -6.85
N THR A 141 -6.44 -2.55 -7.03
CA THR A 141 -6.21 -1.33 -6.23
C THR A 141 -7.10 -0.16 -6.65
N ALA A 142 -7.70 -0.22 -7.84
CA ALA A 142 -8.64 0.80 -8.29
C ALA A 142 -9.77 1.05 -7.26
N LEU A 143 -9.98 2.31 -6.88
CA LEU A 143 -11.04 2.70 -5.93
C LEU A 143 -12.41 2.89 -6.64
N THR A 144 -12.78 1.95 -7.50
CA THR A 144 -14.01 1.96 -8.29
C THR A 144 -14.84 0.71 -8.03
N GLU A 145 -16.11 0.76 -8.34
CA GLU A 145 -17.04 -0.39 -8.33
C GLU A 145 -17.13 -1.05 -9.73
N ASP A 146 -16.07 -0.94 -10.53
CA ASP A 146 -16.00 -1.60 -11.82
C ASP A 146 -16.18 -3.12 -11.71
N THR A 147 -16.93 -3.71 -12.63
CA THR A 147 -17.29 -5.14 -12.61
C THR A 147 -16.06 -6.04 -12.65
N LEU A 148 -15.01 -5.65 -13.40
CA LEU A 148 -13.78 -6.42 -13.48
C LEU A 148 -13.06 -6.44 -12.12
N ARG A 149 -12.94 -5.29 -11.45
CA ARG A 149 -12.38 -5.21 -10.10
C ARG A 149 -13.15 -6.04 -9.10
N VAL A 150 -14.47 -5.94 -9.12
CA VAL A 150 -15.34 -6.71 -8.24
C VAL A 150 -15.13 -8.22 -8.45
N ALA A 151 -15.04 -8.67 -9.69
CA ALA A 151 -14.77 -10.08 -10.01
C ALA A 151 -13.38 -10.53 -9.54
N ILE A 152 -12.34 -9.70 -9.72
CA ILE A 152 -10.99 -9.99 -9.25
C ILE A 152 -10.99 -10.11 -7.72
N LEU A 153 -11.58 -9.16 -7.00
CA LEU A 153 -11.64 -9.19 -5.54
C LEU A 153 -12.46 -10.37 -5.01
N ALA A 154 -13.52 -10.78 -5.72
CA ALA A 154 -14.32 -11.94 -5.33
C ALA A 154 -13.53 -13.25 -5.41
N SER A 155 -12.72 -13.42 -6.46
CA SER A 155 -12.05 -14.68 -6.78
C SER A 155 -10.62 -14.80 -6.25
N ASP A 156 -9.94 -13.67 -5.97
CA ASP A 156 -8.49 -13.63 -5.75
C ASP A 156 -8.10 -13.16 -4.33
N PRO A 157 -7.62 -14.05 -3.45
CA PRO A 157 -7.17 -13.69 -2.11
C PRO A 157 -5.98 -12.70 -2.10
N LEU A 158 -5.04 -12.79 -3.05
CA LEU A 158 -3.90 -11.87 -3.13
C LEU A 158 -4.33 -10.48 -3.56
N ALA A 159 -5.30 -10.39 -4.48
CA ALA A 159 -5.88 -9.13 -4.91
C ALA A 159 -6.57 -8.41 -3.74
N ARG A 160 -7.30 -9.15 -2.88
CA ARG A 160 -7.88 -8.58 -1.64
C ARG A 160 -6.81 -8.03 -0.70
N LEU A 161 -5.71 -8.75 -0.52
CA LEU A 161 -4.61 -8.30 0.33
C LEU A 161 -3.91 -7.06 -0.23
N LEU A 162 -3.73 -6.98 -1.55
CA LEU A 162 -3.14 -5.81 -2.19
C LEU A 162 -4.06 -4.58 -2.08
N ALA A 163 -5.35 -4.74 -2.35
CA ALA A 163 -6.33 -3.66 -2.19
C ALA A 163 -6.41 -3.16 -0.74
N ASP A 164 -6.31 -4.08 0.24
CA ASP A 164 -6.22 -3.70 1.64
C ASP A 164 -4.90 -2.99 1.95
N ALA A 165 -3.76 -3.43 1.39
CA ALA A 165 -2.45 -2.81 1.63
C ALA A 165 -2.42 -1.36 1.18
N ASP A 166 -3.01 -1.05 0.05
CA ASP A 166 -3.04 0.30 -0.53
C ASP A 166 -3.75 1.31 0.38
N ILE A 167 -4.88 0.93 0.97
CA ILE A 167 -5.65 1.80 1.85
C ILE A 167 -5.28 1.67 3.32
N PHE A 168 -4.52 0.63 3.71
CA PHE A 168 -4.27 0.27 5.11
C PHE A 168 -3.58 1.38 5.88
N ALA A 169 -2.62 2.07 5.27
CA ALA A 169 -1.90 3.18 5.89
C ALA A 169 -2.84 4.35 6.25
N SER A 170 -3.84 4.63 5.39
CA SER A 170 -4.80 5.72 5.60
C SER A 170 -5.82 5.44 6.71
N VAL A 171 -6.00 4.19 7.14
CA VAL A 171 -7.03 3.82 8.12
C VAL A 171 -6.49 3.23 9.41
N SER A 172 -5.30 2.60 9.39
CA SER A 172 -4.77 1.83 10.51
C SER A 172 -3.58 2.48 11.21
N TYR A 173 -2.85 3.37 10.54
CA TYR A 173 -1.69 4.04 11.13
C TYR A 173 -2.11 5.08 12.19
N ARG A 174 -1.12 5.54 12.95
CA ARG A 174 -1.31 6.67 13.86
C ARG A 174 -1.98 7.82 13.11
N ARG A 175 -2.85 8.55 13.81
CA ARG A 175 -3.66 9.62 13.22
C ARG A 175 -2.82 10.68 12.50
N ASP A 176 -1.67 11.04 13.06
CA ASP A 176 -0.76 12.01 12.46
C ASP A 176 -0.21 11.55 11.09
N ILE A 177 0.14 10.25 10.97
CA ILE A 177 0.59 9.66 9.70
C ILE A 177 -0.58 9.61 8.70
N ALA A 178 -1.75 9.12 9.13
CA ALA A 178 -2.93 9.05 8.28
C ALA A 178 -3.37 10.44 7.79
N LEU A 179 -3.31 11.47 8.63
CA LEU A 179 -3.59 12.85 8.25
C LEU A 179 -2.54 13.39 7.27
N GLY A 180 -1.26 13.07 7.48
CA GLY A 180 -0.19 13.43 6.55
C GLY A 180 -0.42 12.86 5.17
N LEU A 181 -0.71 11.56 5.07
CA LEU A 181 -1.05 10.87 3.83
C LEU A 181 -2.26 11.51 3.14
N THR A 182 -3.32 11.71 3.89
CA THR A 182 -4.57 12.30 3.38
C THR A 182 -4.36 13.72 2.89
N ARG A 183 -3.52 14.52 3.59
CA ARG A 183 -3.15 15.88 3.17
C ARG A 183 -2.41 15.85 1.82
N HIS A 184 -1.45 14.94 1.66
CA HIS A 184 -0.70 14.80 0.42
C HIS A 184 -1.59 14.37 -0.75
N LEU A 185 -2.46 13.37 -0.54
CA LEU A 185 -3.43 12.93 -1.54
C LEU A 185 -4.37 14.07 -1.95
N LYS A 186 -4.89 14.81 -0.96
CA LYS A 186 -5.77 15.93 -1.20
C LYS A 186 -5.13 17.03 -2.05
N LEU A 187 -3.87 17.37 -1.74
CA LEU A 187 -3.13 18.39 -2.49
C LEU A 187 -2.84 17.94 -3.92
N GLU A 188 -2.49 16.67 -4.12
CA GLU A 188 -2.20 16.10 -5.42
C GLU A 188 -3.44 16.03 -6.30
N GLN A 189 -4.54 15.51 -5.74
CA GLN A 189 -5.80 15.31 -6.45
C GLN A 189 -6.70 16.57 -6.48
N ARG A 190 -6.25 17.67 -5.86
CA ARG A 190 -7.02 18.92 -5.74
C ARG A 190 -8.42 18.68 -5.15
N ILE A 191 -8.52 17.80 -4.15
CA ILE A 191 -9.80 17.52 -3.47
C ILE A 191 -10.13 18.67 -2.52
N PRO A 192 -11.33 19.29 -2.59
CA PRO A 192 -11.73 20.38 -1.70
C PRO A 192 -11.94 19.90 -0.25
N GLY A 193 -12.09 20.81 0.70
CA GLY A 193 -12.35 20.52 2.11
C GLY A 193 -11.09 20.32 2.97
N LYS A 194 -11.22 19.87 4.20
CA LYS A 194 -10.11 19.63 5.15
C LYS A 194 -9.56 18.20 5.02
N PRO A 195 -8.28 17.95 5.33
CA PRO A 195 -7.73 16.57 5.34
C PRO A 195 -8.49 15.63 6.27
N ASP A 196 -8.98 16.11 7.42
CA ASP A 196 -9.80 15.33 8.35
C ASP A 196 -11.12 14.85 7.72
N ASP A 197 -11.72 15.61 6.81
CA ASP A 197 -12.96 15.22 6.13
C ASP A 197 -12.70 14.03 5.21
N LEU A 198 -11.59 14.07 4.46
CA LEU A 198 -11.20 12.97 3.58
C LEU A 198 -10.81 11.72 4.40
N LEU A 199 -10.09 11.90 5.52
CA LEU A 199 -9.76 10.80 6.42
C LEU A 199 -11.02 10.15 7.01
N ARG A 200 -12.00 10.96 7.46
CA ARG A 200 -13.31 10.45 7.93
C ARG A 200 -14.06 9.73 6.83
N HIS A 201 -14.02 10.23 5.59
CA HIS A 201 -14.65 9.56 4.45
C HIS A 201 -14.03 8.17 4.20
N PHE A 202 -12.69 8.06 4.21
CA PHE A 202 -12.02 6.76 4.10
C PHE A 202 -12.37 5.84 5.27
N ALA A 203 -12.34 6.34 6.51
CA ALA A 203 -12.69 5.56 7.68
C ALA A 203 -14.15 5.07 7.63
N ALA A 204 -15.09 5.93 7.22
CA ALA A 204 -16.50 5.58 7.04
C ALA A 204 -16.69 4.54 5.93
N ARG A 205 -15.99 4.68 4.80
CA ARG A 205 -16.02 3.69 3.71
C ARG A 205 -15.52 2.33 4.18
N VAL A 206 -14.36 2.29 4.84
CA VAL A 206 -13.82 1.05 5.40
C VAL A 206 -14.74 0.50 6.50
N GLY A 207 -15.35 1.35 7.33
CA GLY A 207 -16.34 0.95 8.32
C GLY A 207 -17.59 0.32 7.70
N LYS A 208 -18.04 0.82 6.54
CA LYS A 208 -19.22 0.31 5.82
C LYS A 208 -18.93 -0.97 5.04
N THR A 209 -17.83 -1.02 4.29
CA THR A 209 -17.49 -2.14 3.40
C THR A 209 -16.55 -3.16 4.04
N GLY A 210 -15.86 -2.76 5.12
CA GLY A 210 -14.75 -3.51 5.70
C GLY A 210 -13.49 -3.49 4.82
N LEU A 211 -12.43 -4.12 5.32
CA LEU A 211 -11.33 -4.53 4.49
C LEU A 211 -11.69 -5.84 3.77
N HIS A 212 -11.13 -6.02 2.58
CA HIS A 212 -11.50 -7.14 1.69
C HIS A 212 -11.01 -8.50 2.21
N SER A 213 -9.89 -8.53 2.93
CA SER A 213 -9.28 -9.75 3.46
C SER A 213 -9.55 -9.97 4.96
N GLY A 214 -9.61 -11.23 5.38
CA GLY A 214 -9.67 -11.58 6.80
C GLY A 214 -8.42 -11.11 7.58
N ALA A 215 -7.24 -11.12 6.94
CA ALA A 215 -6.00 -10.61 7.51
C ALA A 215 -6.06 -9.10 7.75
N GLY A 216 -6.57 -8.34 6.79
CA GLY A 216 -6.77 -6.89 6.93
C GLY A 216 -7.73 -6.56 8.08
N ARG A 217 -8.87 -7.23 8.16
CA ARG A 217 -9.82 -7.03 9.26
C ARG A 217 -9.22 -7.30 10.63
N ARG A 218 -8.45 -8.39 10.79
CA ARG A 218 -7.78 -8.70 12.07
C ARG A 218 -6.75 -7.65 12.45
N LEU A 219 -5.90 -7.21 11.51
CA LEU A 219 -4.89 -6.19 11.77
C LEU A 219 -5.51 -4.83 12.10
N LEU A 220 -6.59 -4.45 11.41
CA LEU A 220 -7.31 -3.22 11.70
C LEU A 220 -7.92 -3.26 13.11
N ALA A 221 -8.58 -4.36 13.48
CA ALA A 221 -9.14 -4.56 14.82
C ALA A 221 -8.06 -4.46 15.90
N SER A 222 -6.89 -5.08 15.69
CA SER A 222 -5.74 -4.99 16.59
C SER A 222 -5.21 -3.57 16.73
N ALA A 223 -5.11 -2.82 15.63
CA ALA A 223 -4.65 -1.43 15.65
C ALA A 223 -5.62 -0.52 16.40
N VAL A 224 -6.93 -0.72 16.24
CA VAL A 224 -7.97 0.02 16.97
C VAL A 224 -7.91 -0.29 18.46
N ALA A 225 -7.81 -1.57 18.86
CA ALA A 225 -7.70 -1.97 20.25
C ALA A 225 -6.44 -1.39 20.93
N SER A 226 -5.31 -1.41 20.24
CA SER A 226 -4.06 -0.82 20.74
C SER A 226 -4.15 0.68 20.96
N ARG A 227 -4.85 1.41 20.08
CA ARG A 227 -5.12 2.85 20.25
C ARG A 227 -5.99 3.13 21.45
N GLN A 228 -7.04 2.35 21.63
CA GLN A 228 -7.95 2.51 22.77
C GLN A 228 -7.24 2.26 24.10
N ALA A 229 -6.40 1.21 24.17
CA ALA A 229 -5.59 0.93 25.35
C ALA A 229 -4.61 2.06 25.67
N ALA A 230 -3.95 2.65 24.65
CA ALA A 230 -3.05 3.78 24.82
C ALA A 230 -3.77 5.04 25.33
N LEU A 231 -4.97 5.33 24.82
CA LEU A 231 -5.79 6.46 25.30
C LEU A 231 -6.23 6.27 26.74
N ASN A 232 -6.62 5.06 27.12
CA ASN A 232 -7.04 4.75 28.49
C ASN A 232 -5.87 4.87 29.47
N SER A 233 -4.65 4.48 29.10
CA SER A 233 -3.45 4.60 29.94
C SER A 233 -3.07 6.06 30.21
N VAL A 234 -3.18 6.94 29.20
CA VAL A 234 -2.94 8.39 29.37
C VAL A 234 -3.98 9.00 30.31
N ALA A 235 -5.26 8.62 30.16
CA ALA A 235 -6.33 9.14 31.02
C ALA A 235 -6.19 8.71 32.51
N VAL A 236 -5.62 7.53 32.77
CA VAL A 236 -5.34 7.07 34.11
C VAL A 236 -4.18 7.84 34.77
N ASN A 237 -3.09 8.06 33.99
CA ASN A 237 -1.93 8.80 34.51
C ASN A 237 -2.24 10.28 34.78
N SER A 238 -3.10 10.90 33.99
CA SER A 238 -3.52 12.30 34.21
C SER A 238 -4.43 12.49 35.44
N ARG A 239 -5.03 11.43 35.96
CA ARG A 239 -5.86 11.48 37.20
C ARG A 239 -5.06 11.18 38.48
N GLY A 240 -3.83 10.67 38.33
CA GLY A 240 -2.95 10.32 39.48
C GLY A 240 -2.07 11.47 39.97
N GLU A 241 -1.98 12.59 39.26
CA GLU A 241 -1.12 13.74 39.61
C GLU A 241 -1.82 14.88 40.34
N THR A 242 -3.04 14.68 40.81
CA THR A 242 -3.69 15.64 41.72
C THR A 242 -3.88 14.98 43.08
N VAL A 243 -2.87 15.01 43.94
CA VAL A 243 -2.94 15.22 45.41
C VAL A 243 -1.55 15.08 46.03
N SER A 244 -0.89 16.15 46.30
CA SER A 244 -0.11 16.39 47.53
C SER A 244 0.27 17.85 47.62
#